data_eb48775e05d9a2c5f934f38e929678a2
#
_entry.id   eb48775e05d9a2c5f934f38e929678a2
#
_cell.length_a   1.000
_cell.length_b   1.000
_cell.length_c   1.000
_cell.angle_alpha   90.00
_cell.angle_beta   90.00
_cell.angle_gamma   90.00
#
_symmetry.space_group_name_H-M   'P 1'
#
loop_
_entity.id
_entity.type
_entity.pdbx_description
1 polymer ?
#
loop_
_entity_poly.entity_id
_entity_poly.type
_entity_poly.pdbx_seq_one_letter_code
_entity_poly.pdbx_strand_id
1 'polypeptide(L)'
;ASDVYKRQERYTQAAKSYEQTVLTAFADVEKALVAIATYRTQAERSCELVVSNDRIATMTQALYRSGLSDYLDVIDAQRSLYQSQMELVNIVAQQYINYVNLCKALGGGW
;
A
#
# COMPACT_ATOMS: atom_id res chain seq x y z
N ALA A 1 24.71 49.98 4.68
CA ALA A 1 24.20 49.49 3.40
C ALA A 1 24.45 47.99 3.25
N SER A 2 25.64 47.53 3.58
CA SER A 2 26.04 46.12 3.48
C SER A 2 25.25 45.22 4.43
N ASP A 3 24.93 45.69 5.64
CA ASP A 3 24.17 44.93 6.63
C ASP A 3 22.68 44.75 6.23
N VAL A 4 22.09 45.80 5.63
CA VAL A 4 20.73 45.73 5.09
C VAL A 4 20.66 44.74 3.94
N TYR A 5 21.64 44.72 3.07
CA TYR A 5 21.73 43.79 1.96
C TYR A 5 21.87 42.35 2.43
N LYS A 6 22.68 42.09 3.44
CA LYS A 6 22.83 40.76 4.05
C LYS A 6 21.54 40.26 4.69
N ARG A 7 20.81 41.16 5.36
CA ARG A 7 19.50 40.83 5.93
C ARG A 7 18.48 40.43 4.86
N GLN A 8 18.48 41.19 3.75
CA GLN A 8 17.60 40.87 2.61
C GLN A 8 17.91 39.51 2.00
N GLU A 9 19.20 39.19 1.85
CA GLU A 9 19.61 37.87 1.36
C GLU A 9 19.17 36.75 2.29
N ARG A 10 19.34 36.91 3.60
CA ARG A 10 18.86 35.92 4.59
C ARG A 10 17.36 35.77 4.55
N TYR A 11 16.65 36.87 4.37
CA TYR A 11 15.19 36.84 4.25
C TYR A 11 14.76 36.08 3.01
N THR A 12 15.40 36.33 1.89
CA THR A 12 15.13 35.65 0.63
C THR A 12 15.46 34.16 0.72
N GLN A 13 16.57 33.80 1.35
CA GLN A 13 16.95 32.39 1.55
C GLN A 13 15.94 31.67 2.47
N ALA A 14 15.52 32.32 3.54
CA ALA A 14 14.51 31.75 4.45
C ALA A 14 13.16 31.54 3.75
N ALA A 15 12.74 32.50 2.91
CA ALA A 15 11.51 32.40 2.11
C ALA A 15 11.60 31.25 1.10
N LYS A 16 12.73 31.13 0.40
CA LYS A 16 12.94 30.01 -0.55
C LYS A 16 12.98 28.65 0.14
N SER A 17 13.64 28.57 1.31
CA SER A 17 13.69 27.36 2.11
C SER A 17 12.31 26.95 2.59
N TYR A 18 11.50 27.89 3.04
CA TYR A 18 10.12 27.66 3.43
C TYR A 18 9.28 27.17 2.26
N GLU A 19 9.38 27.83 1.11
CA GLU A 19 8.69 27.44 -0.12
C GLU A 19 9.05 26.01 -0.54
N GLN A 20 10.34 25.67 -0.49
CA GLN A 20 10.84 24.32 -0.80
C GLN A 20 10.26 23.29 0.18
N THR A 21 10.19 23.61 1.46
CA THR A 21 9.61 22.73 2.48
C THR A 21 8.13 22.49 2.21
N VAL A 22 7.39 23.52 1.86
CA VAL A 22 5.95 23.41 1.53
C VAL A 22 5.75 22.55 0.28
N LEU A 23 6.53 22.78 -0.77
CA LEU A 23 6.46 21.99 -2.01
C LEU A 23 6.78 20.51 -1.76
N THR A 24 7.78 20.23 -0.94
CA THR A 24 8.15 18.86 -0.55
C THR A 24 7.01 18.19 0.22
N ALA A 25 6.40 18.90 1.16
CA ALA A 25 5.25 18.39 1.93
C ALA A 25 4.07 18.08 1.03
N PHE A 26 3.75 18.94 0.06
CA PHE A 26 2.69 18.65 -0.92
C PHE A 26 3.00 17.42 -1.77
N ALA A 27 4.24 17.29 -2.24
CA ALA A 27 4.66 16.14 -3.03
C ALA A 27 4.54 14.84 -2.22
N ASP A 28 4.90 14.85 -0.94
CA ASP A 28 4.79 13.70 -0.06
C ASP A 28 3.33 13.29 0.17
N VAL A 29 2.44 14.27 0.34
CA VAL A 29 1.00 14.02 0.47
C VAL A 29 0.44 13.42 -0.82
N GLU A 30 0.80 13.97 -1.97
CA GLU A 30 0.35 13.44 -3.26
C GLU A 30 0.81 12.01 -3.48
N LYS A 31 2.07 11.70 -3.19
CA LYS A 31 2.61 10.33 -3.29
C LYS A 31 1.88 9.37 -2.37
N ALA A 32 1.62 9.78 -1.13
CA ALA A 32 0.90 8.97 -0.16
C ALA A 32 -0.54 8.69 -0.61
N LEU A 33 -1.23 9.68 -1.14
CA LEU A 33 -2.61 9.52 -1.64
C LEU A 33 -2.66 8.58 -2.85
N VAL A 34 -1.73 8.70 -3.79
CA VAL A 34 -1.63 7.81 -4.95
C VAL A 34 -1.35 6.38 -4.50
N ALA A 35 -0.42 6.21 -3.56
CA ALA A 35 -0.07 4.90 -3.04
C ALA A 35 -1.27 4.25 -2.33
N ILE A 36 -2.01 5.00 -1.52
CA ILE A 36 -3.22 4.50 -0.83
C ILE A 36 -4.26 4.04 -1.86
N ALA A 37 -4.52 4.84 -2.89
CA ALA A 37 -5.49 4.48 -3.94
C ALA A 37 -5.04 3.23 -4.71
N THR A 38 -3.76 3.13 -5.04
CA THR A 38 -3.20 1.98 -5.76
C THR A 38 -3.32 0.69 -4.95
N TYR A 39 -2.90 0.73 -3.69
CA TYR A 39 -2.97 -0.45 -2.82
C TYR A 39 -4.40 -0.83 -2.46
N ARG A 40 -5.31 0.14 -2.39
CA ARG A 40 -6.73 -0.15 -2.21
C ARG A 40 -7.27 -0.97 -3.36
N THR A 41 -6.96 -0.59 -4.59
CA THR A 41 -7.36 -1.34 -5.79
C THR A 41 -6.73 -2.73 -5.80
N GLN A 42 -5.46 -2.83 -5.45
CA GLN A 42 -4.77 -4.12 -5.34
C GLN A 42 -5.39 -5.01 -4.26
N ALA A 43 -5.77 -4.44 -3.12
CA ALA A 43 -6.43 -5.18 -2.05
C ALA A 43 -7.78 -5.73 -2.49
N GLU A 44 -8.57 -4.97 -3.23
CA GLU A 44 -9.84 -5.43 -3.78
C GLU A 44 -9.64 -6.61 -4.73
N ARG A 45 -8.68 -6.52 -5.64
CA ARG A 45 -8.35 -7.61 -6.58
C ARG A 45 -7.82 -8.84 -5.86
N SER A 46 -6.99 -8.62 -4.84
CA SER A 46 -6.43 -9.71 -4.04
C SER A 46 -7.50 -10.42 -3.23
N CYS A 47 -8.48 -9.69 -2.70
CA CYS A 47 -9.66 -10.27 -2.04
C CYS A 47 -10.47 -11.16 -2.98
N GLU A 48 -10.70 -10.69 -4.22
CA GLU A 48 -11.40 -11.48 -5.24
C GLU A 48 -10.65 -12.77 -5.57
N LEU A 49 -9.33 -12.69 -5.67
CA LEU A 49 -8.49 -13.85 -5.93
C LEU A 49 -8.56 -14.86 -4.77
N VAL A 50 -8.53 -14.39 -3.52
CA VAL A 50 -8.69 -15.27 -2.34
C VAL A 50 -10.03 -15.98 -2.37
N VAL A 51 -11.12 -15.27 -2.67
CA VAL A 51 -12.46 -15.86 -2.77
C VAL A 51 -12.50 -16.91 -3.87
N SER A 52 -11.94 -16.62 -5.05
CA SER A 52 -11.83 -17.57 -6.15
C SER A 52 -11.06 -18.84 -5.76
N ASN A 53 -9.89 -18.66 -5.15
CA ASN A 53 -9.04 -19.78 -4.74
C ASN A 53 -9.70 -20.60 -3.62
N ASP A 54 -10.45 -19.97 -2.74
CA ASP A 54 -11.21 -20.66 -1.70
C ASP A 54 -12.28 -21.56 -2.32
N ARG A 55 -13.01 -21.07 -3.31
CA ARG A 55 -13.99 -21.87 -4.05
C ARG A 55 -13.34 -23.05 -4.75
N ILE A 56 -12.22 -22.82 -5.42
CA ILE A 56 -11.47 -23.89 -6.10
C ILE A 56 -11.00 -24.93 -5.11
N ALA A 57 -10.48 -24.52 -3.96
CA ALA A 57 -10.04 -25.46 -2.92
C ALA A 57 -11.20 -26.30 -2.38
N THR A 58 -12.35 -25.67 -2.14
CA THR A 58 -13.55 -26.34 -1.67
C THR A 58 -14.07 -27.34 -2.70
N MET A 59 -14.15 -26.95 -3.98
CA MET A 59 -14.58 -27.81 -5.08
C MET A 59 -13.63 -28.99 -5.26
N THR A 60 -12.33 -28.74 -5.26
CA THR A 60 -11.31 -29.77 -5.45
C THR A 60 -11.37 -30.80 -4.32
N GLN A 61 -11.59 -30.35 -3.09
CA GLN A 61 -11.74 -31.22 -1.95
C GLN A 61 -13.00 -32.09 -2.07
N ALA A 62 -14.11 -31.53 -2.54
CA ALA A 62 -15.34 -32.27 -2.79
C ALA A 62 -15.16 -33.32 -3.89
N LEU A 63 -14.46 -32.97 -4.98
CA LEU A 63 -14.12 -33.90 -6.04
C LEU A 63 -13.23 -35.05 -5.56
N TYR A 64 -12.28 -34.75 -4.70
CA TYR A 64 -11.42 -35.78 -4.10
C TYR A 64 -12.21 -36.74 -3.24
N ARG A 65 -13.11 -36.22 -2.41
CA ARG A 65 -13.98 -37.07 -1.57
C ARG A 65 -14.88 -37.98 -2.39
N SER A 66 -15.27 -37.53 -3.59
CA SER A 66 -16.08 -38.33 -4.53
C SER A 66 -15.26 -39.28 -5.40
N GLY A 67 -13.95 -39.29 -5.25
CA GLY A 67 -13.03 -40.12 -6.06
C GLY A 67 -12.79 -39.61 -7.46
N LEU A 68 -13.17 -38.35 -7.77
CA LEU A 68 -13.05 -37.77 -9.11
C LEU A 68 -11.78 -36.94 -9.30
N SER A 69 -10.97 -36.74 -8.26
CA SER A 69 -9.77 -35.95 -8.31
C SER A 69 -8.69 -36.53 -7.42
N ASP A 70 -7.43 -36.29 -7.76
CA ASP A 70 -6.28 -36.72 -6.97
C ASP A 70 -6.07 -35.82 -5.75
N TYR A 71 -5.45 -36.37 -4.71
CA TYR A 71 -5.04 -35.60 -3.54
C TYR A 71 -4.05 -34.50 -3.88
N LEU A 72 -3.22 -34.69 -4.90
CA LEU A 72 -2.31 -33.67 -5.41
C LEU A 72 -3.05 -32.40 -5.83
N ASP A 73 -4.21 -32.55 -6.45
CA ASP A 73 -5.04 -31.41 -6.85
C ASP A 73 -5.53 -30.62 -5.63
N VAL A 74 -5.88 -31.31 -4.55
CA VAL A 74 -6.28 -30.68 -3.27
C VAL A 74 -5.12 -29.87 -2.70
N ILE A 75 -3.90 -30.45 -2.68
CA ILE A 75 -2.72 -29.78 -2.16
C ILE A 75 -2.39 -28.55 -3.00
N ASP A 76 -2.42 -28.64 -4.31
CA ASP A 76 -2.15 -27.53 -5.21
C ASP A 76 -3.17 -26.39 -5.03
N ALA A 77 -4.43 -26.73 -4.91
CA ALA A 77 -5.50 -25.76 -4.68
C ALA A 77 -5.34 -25.04 -3.33
N GLN A 78 -4.99 -25.78 -2.28
CA GLN A 78 -4.76 -25.21 -0.96
C GLN A 78 -3.50 -24.33 -0.93
N ARG A 79 -2.44 -24.74 -1.63
CA ARG A 79 -1.22 -23.92 -1.75
C ARG A 79 -1.52 -22.60 -2.41
N SER A 80 -2.29 -22.62 -3.51
CA SER A 80 -2.71 -21.39 -4.20
C SER A 80 -3.55 -20.49 -3.30
N LEU A 81 -4.44 -21.06 -2.51
CA LEU A 81 -5.24 -20.32 -1.55
C LEU A 81 -4.35 -19.63 -0.50
N TYR A 82 -3.43 -20.36 0.11
CA TYR A 82 -2.53 -19.80 1.12
C TYR A 82 -1.65 -18.70 0.56
N GLN A 83 -1.11 -18.88 -0.65
CA GLN A 83 -0.29 -17.86 -1.31
C GLN A 83 -1.09 -16.58 -1.54
N SER A 84 -2.33 -16.69 -2.01
CA SER A 84 -3.19 -15.52 -2.23
C SER A 84 -3.57 -14.84 -0.91
N GLN A 85 -3.80 -15.60 0.16
CA GLN A 85 -4.06 -15.05 1.49
C GLN A 85 -2.86 -14.28 2.04
N MET A 86 -1.64 -14.82 1.89
CA MET A 86 -0.42 -14.15 2.32
C MET A 86 -0.17 -12.86 1.52
N GLU A 87 -0.43 -12.88 0.22
CA GLU A 87 -0.33 -11.70 -0.62
C GLU A 87 -1.31 -10.62 -0.18
N LEU A 88 -2.55 -10.98 0.13
CA LEU A 88 -3.54 -10.04 0.67
C LEU A 88 -3.08 -9.42 1.99
N VAL A 89 -2.54 -10.22 2.90
CA VAL A 89 -2.01 -9.72 4.17
C VAL A 89 -0.90 -8.70 3.94
N ASN A 90 0.01 -8.99 3.01
CA ASN A 90 1.11 -8.07 2.66
C ASN A 90 0.59 -6.76 2.08
N ILE A 91 -0.42 -6.82 1.20
CA ILE A 91 -1.03 -5.63 0.60
C ILE A 91 -1.71 -4.79 1.68
N VAL A 92 -2.45 -5.39 2.59
CA VAL A 92 -3.10 -4.70 3.71
C VAL A 92 -2.06 -4.04 4.62
N ALA A 93 -0.96 -4.74 4.90
CA ALA A 93 0.15 -4.17 5.67
C ALA A 93 0.73 -2.93 4.99
N GLN A 94 0.91 -2.96 3.68
CA GLN A 94 1.38 -1.80 2.91
C GLN A 94 0.39 -0.65 2.94
N GLN A 95 -0.90 -0.93 2.93
CA GLN A 95 -1.92 0.11 3.10
C GLN A 95 -1.75 0.85 4.44
N TYR A 96 -1.55 0.12 5.53
CA TYR A 96 -1.31 0.73 6.85
C TYR A 96 -0.03 1.57 6.86
N ILE A 97 1.05 1.07 6.26
CA ILE A 97 2.31 1.81 6.15
C ILE A 97 2.09 3.13 5.39
N ASN A 98 1.35 3.10 4.28
CA ASN A 98 1.04 4.29 3.50
C ASN A 98 0.17 5.27 4.27
N TYR A 99 -0.76 4.78 5.09
CA TYR A 99 -1.55 5.63 6.00
C TYR A 99 -0.67 6.34 7.01
N VAL A 100 0.27 5.63 7.61
CA VAL A 100 1.23 6.21 8.55
C VAL A 100 2.07 7.28 7.86
N ASN A 101 2.53 7.00 6.64
CA ASN A 101 3.31 7.96 5.85
C ASN A 101 2.50 9.22 5.52
N LEU A 102 1.22 9.05 5.21
CA LEU A 102 0.32 10.19 4.98
C LEU A 102 0.18 11.04 6.25
N CYS A 103 -0.02 10.41 7.40
CA CYS A 103 -0.10 11.11 8.68
C CYS A 103 1.17 11.89 8.98
N LYS A 104 2.33 11.31 8.71
CA LYS A 104 3.62 11.99 8.86
C LYS A 104 3.75 13.18 7.90
N ALA A 105 3.34 13.02 6.65
CA ALA A 105 3.39 14.08 5.64
C ALA A 105 2.46 15.25 6.00
N LEU A 106 1.34 14.98 6.70
CA LEU A 106 0.39 15.99 7.15
C LEU A 106 0.78 16.67 8.48
N GLY A 107 1.97 16.37 8.99
CA GLY A 107 2.52 17.03 10.16
C GLY A 107 2.61 16.21 11.43
N GLY A 108 2.20 14.97 11.38
CA GLY A 108 2.58 13.90 12.30
C GLY A 108 2.37 14.06 13.80
N GLY A 109 1.61 14.97 14.29
CA GLY A 109 1.50 15.21 15.72
C GLY A 109 0.11 15.07 16.30
N TRP A 110 -0.73 14.35 15.64
CA TRP A 110 -2.14 14.24 16.00
C TRP A 110 -2.60 12.78 16.12
#